data_bad17c5d09080483482068bee26c6624
#
_entry.id   bad17c5d09080483482068bee26c6624
#
_cell.length_a   1.000
_cell.length_b   1.000
_cell.length_c   1.000
_cell.angle_alpha   90.00
_cell.angle_beta   90.00
_cell.angle_gamma   90.00
#
_symmetry.space_group_name_H-M   'P 1'
#
loop_
_entity.id
_entity.type
_entity.pdbx_description
1 polymer ?
#
loop_
_entity_poly.entity_id
_entity_poly.type
_entity_poly.pdbx_seq_one_letter_code
_entity_poly.pdbx_strand_id
1 'polypeptide(L)'
;MINISLKIFLILSFILNLSGCQNSTVALITNQGDDTVSIVNLDDLEVIKTLQTDKGPLGVEFIDTYHAVISNTKNQTLQVINLNNFEITNQIKLGFTPLGMVSIKKEKRLYVSSWYENKIYLFDTQSWKQLLQIEVAKTPSGLAYNTKQGLLICANRDENIATIIKNNKILKTIKTGEHPFGVYTLDDQAFTVNVYSNNITQIDLNNFSSKEINSGNHPYNMVIHKNKIFITNTQDDTVSVVNKTTQELIVNLKTQEVPENIGIDETNNQLVITNWGSNTISIFDLNTLKLIKHIKTGKESRAFGNFIWSKR
;
A
#
# COMPACT_ATOMS: atom_id res chain seq x y z
N MET A 1 -45.11 28.77 -61.33
CA MET A 1 -43.87 29.07 -60.64
C MET A 1 -43.93 28.41 -59.31
N ILE A 2 -43.28 27.25 -59.17
CA ILE A 2 -43.30 26.41 -57.93
C ILE A 2 -41.97 26.62 -57.26
N ASN A 3 -42.01 27.24 -56.04
CA ASN A 3 -40.82 27.42 -55.18
C ASN A 3 -40.57 26.14 -54.35
N ILE A 4 -39.49 25.42 -54.66
CA ILE A 4 -39.06 24.29 -53.87
C ILE A 4 -38.03 24.80 -52.86
N SER A 5 -38.46 24.86 -51.58
CA SER A 5 -37.58 25.14 -50.43
C SER A 5 -36.79 23.89 -50.07
N LEU A 6 -35.49 23.93 -50.28
CA LEU A 6 -34.55 22.86 -49.90
C LEU A 6 -34.24 23.00 -48.38
N LYS A 7 -34.79 22.13 -47.57
CA LYS A 7 -34.42 21.99 -46.13
C LYS A 7 -33.19 21.14 -46.05
N ILE A 8 -32.03 21.73 -45.74
CA ILE A 8 -30.82 21.06 -45.40
C ILE A 8 -30.96 20.53 -43.96
N PHE A 9 -31.04 19.20 -43.81
CA PHE A 9 -30.93 18.52 -42.53
C PHE A 9 -29.47 18.41 -42.15
N LEU A 10 -29.00 19.21 -41.18
CA LEU A 10 -27.69 19.00 -40.54
C LEU A 10 -27.80 17.77 -39.61
N ILE A 11 -27.27 16.64 -40.03
CA ILE A 11 -27.07 15.48 -39.16
C ILE A 11 -25.81 15.77 -38.34
N LEU A 12 -26.00 16.19 -37.08
CA LEU A 12 -24.93 16.21 -36.08
C LEU A 12 -24.62 14.75 -35.72
N SER A 13 -23.57 14.20 -36.33
CA SER A 13 -23.02 12.91 -35.89
C SER A 13 -22.34 13.13 -34.54
N PHE A 14 -23.01 12.71 -33.47
CA PHE A 14 -22.44 12.51 -32.15
C PHE A 14 -21.45 11.33 -32.31
N ILE A 15 -20.17 11.66 -32.51
CA ILE A 15 -19.10 10.66 -32.35
C ILE A 15 -19.04 10.36 -30.86
N LEU A 16 -19.70 9.28 -30.43
CA LEU A 16 -19.38 8.61 -29.19
C LEU A 16 -17.94 8.16 -29.31
N ASN A 17 -17.01 8.92 -28.71
CA ASN A 17 -15.71 8.40 -28.39
C ASN A 17 -15.92 7.20 -27.44
N LEU A 18 -16.04 6.01 -28.00
CA LEU A 18 -15.72 4.78 -27.33
C LEU A 18 -14.22 4.85 -27.03
N SER A 19 -13.89 5.51 -25.91
CA SER A 19 -12.58 5.40 -25.29
C SER A 19 -12.40 3.91 -25.02
N GLY A 20 -11.62 3.27 -25.90
CA GLY A 20 -11.19 1.91 -25.71
C GLY A 20 -10.71 1.78 -24.27
N CYS A 21 -10.95 0.63 -23.67
CA CYS A 21 -10.52 0.28 -22.32
C CYS A 21 -8.98 0.42 -22.25
N GLN A 22 -8.48 1.65 -22.08
CA GLN A 22 -7.07 1.87 -21.80
C GLN A 22 -6.77 1.19 -20.47
N ASN A 23 -5.71 0.38 -20.45
CA ASN A 23 -5.17 -0.19 -19.22
C ASN A 23 -4.72 0.98 -18.33
N SER A 24 -5.58 1.43 -17.44
CA SER A 24 -5.27 2.54 -16.54
C SER A 24 -4.68 2.02 -15.25
N THR A 25 -3.64 2.70 -14.77
CA THR A 25 -3.07 2.45 -13.44
C THR A 25 -3.64 3.47 -12.46
N VAL A 26 -4.14 3.00 -11.33
CA VAL A 26 -4.66 3.88 -10.28
C VAL A 26 -4.02 3.61 -8.92
N ALA A 27 -3.92 4.65 -8.11
CA ALA A 27 -3.57 4.55 -6.70
C ALA A 27 -4.81 4.83 -5.83
N LEU A 28 -5.02 4.01 -4.80
CA LEU A 28 -6.05 4.18 -3.79
C LEU A 28 -5.41 4.82 -2.56
N ILE A 29 -5.67 6.10 -2.33
CA ILE A 29 -5.07 6.88 -1.25
C ILE A 29 -6.11 7.08 -0.14
N THR A 30 -5.88 6.46 1.01
CA THR A 30 -6.73 6.65 2.19
C THR A 30 -6.45 8.02 2.81
N ASN A 31 -7.51 8.78 3.08
CA ASN A 31 -7.44 10.10 3.70
C ASN A 31 -8.03 9.99 5.11
N GLN A 32 -7.17 9.70 6.09
CA GLN A 32 -7.60 9.33 7.44
C GLN A 32 -8.30 10.47 8.18
N GLY A 33 -7.94 11.72 7.87
CA GLY A 33 -8.54 12.92 8.48
C GLY A 33 -9.89 13.32 7.90
N ASP A 34 -10.23 12.85 6.68
CA ASP A 34 -11.50 13.15 5.99
C ASP A 34 -12.43 11.93 5.92
N ASP A 35 -12.00 10.76 6.41
CA ASP A 35 -12.73 9.50 6.30
C ASP A 35 -13.08 9.13 4.84
N THR A 36 -12.13 9.35 3.91
CA THR A 36 -12.33 9.10 2.47
C THR A 36 -11.19 8.29 1.85
N VAL A 37 -11.39 7.81 0.62
CA VAL A 37 -10.35 7.30 -0.27
C VAL A 37 -10.35 8.10 -1.56
N SER A 38 -9.22 8.67 -1.93
CA SER A 38 -8.99 9.27 -3.24
C SER A 38 -8.51 8.21 -4.23
N ILE A 39 -9.16 8.12 -5.38
CA ILE A 39 -8.73 7.33 -6.52
C ILE A 39 -7.93 8.24 -7.44
N VAL A 40 -6.65 7.98 -7.56
CA VAL A 40 -5.73 8.78 -8.38
C VAL A 40 -5.39 8.01 -9.64
N ASN A 41 -5.68 8.57 -10.81
CA ASN A 41 -5.18 8.06 -12.08
C ASN A 41 -3.70 8.42 -12.21
N LEU A 42 -2.82 7.41 -12.33
CA LEU A 42 -1.38 7.59 -12.41
C LEU A 42 -0.89 7.84 -13.85
N ASP A 43 -1.73 7.61 -14.86
CA ASP A 43 -1.41 7.94 -16.26
C ASP A 43 -1.59 9.44 -16.50
N ASP A 44 -2.68 10.03 -15.98
CA ASP A 44 -3.03 11.45 -16.14
C ASP A 44 -2.57 12.31 -14.95
N LEU A 45 -2.15 11.68 -13.85
CA LEU A 45 -1.67 12.32 -12.62
C LEU A 45 -2.73 13.23 -11.98
N GLU A 46 -3.95 12.71 -11.81
CA GLU A 46 -5.06 13.46 -11.21
C GLU A 46 -5.97 12.57 -10.35
N VAL A 47 -6.68 13.20 -9.42
CA VAL A 47 -7.74 12.54 -8.64
C VAL A 47 -9.00 12.44 -9.50
N ILE A 48 -9.41 11.21 -9.83
CA ILE A 48 -10.59 10.96 -10.68
C ILE A 48 -11.86 10.71 -9.87
N LYS A 49 -11.75 10.28 -8.60
CA LYS A 49 -12.89 10.01 -7.72
C LYS A 49 -12.46 10.08 -6.26
N THR A 50 -13.39 10.49 -5.39
CA THR A 50 -13.24 10.38 -3.93
C THR A 50 -14.43 9.62 -3.38
N LEU A 51 -14.17 8.60 -2.55
CA LEU A 51 -15.18 7.74 -1.93
C LEU A 51 -15.26 8.05 -0.44
N GLN A 52 -16.48 8.17 0.09
CA GLN A 52 -16.69 8.19 1.54
C GLN A 52 -16.49 6.78 2.11
N THR A 53 -15.70 6.68 3.17
CA THR A 53 -15.46 5.42 3.89
C THR A 53 -16.04 5.45 5.31
N ASP A 54 -15.86 4.37 6.05
CA ASP A 54 -15.95 4.39 7.49
C ASP A 54 -14.80 5.19 8.10
N LYS A 55 -14.87 5.46 9.42
CA LYS A 55 -13.91 6.35 10.10
C LYS A 55 -12.52 5.74 10.24
N GLY A 56 -11.53 6.56 9.95
CA GLY A 56 -10.11 6.25 10.08
C GLY A 56 -9.60 5.25 9.05
N PRO A 57 -9.82 5.47 7.74
CA PRO A 57 -9.25 4.61 6.71
C PRO A 57 -7.72 4.70 6.75
N LEU A 58 -7.05 3.54 6.64
CA LEU A 58 -5.59 3.48 6.76
C LEU A 58 -4.96 2.52 5.74
N GLY A 59 -5.26 1.23 5.84
CA GLY A 59 -4.64 0.20 5.02
C GLY A 59 -5.38 -0.03 3.70
N VAL A 60 -4.62 -0.44 2.69
CA VAL A 60 -5.13 -0.85 1.37
C VAL A 60 -4.52 -2.19 1.01
N GLU A 61 -5.33 -3.15 0.54
CA GLU A 61 -4.84 -4.42 0.03
C GLU A 61 -5.74 -4.94 -1.09
N PHE A 62 -5.16 -5.45 -2.18
CA PHE A 62 -5.90 -6.04 -3.30
C PHE A 62 -6.11 -7.53 -3.08
N ILE A 63 -7.36 -7.97 -2.94
CA ILE A 63 -7.72 -9.36 -2.67
C ILE A 63 -7.90 -10.21 -3.94
N ASP A 64 -8.16 -9.59 -5.06
CA ASP A 64 -8.18 -10.18 -6.40
C ASP A 64 -7.92 -9.11 -7.47
N THR A 65 -8.22 -9.42 -8.75
CA THR A 65 -8.01 -8.49 -9.88
C THR A 65 -8.95 -7.28 -9.84
N TYR A 66 -10.11 -7.39 -9.21
CA TYR A 66 -11.18 -6.39 -9.30
C TYR A 66 -11.60 -5.81 -7.95
N HIS A 67 -11.00 -6.26 -6.85
CA HIS A 67 -11.40 -5.82 -5.51
C HIS A 67 -10.20 -5.42 -4.65
N ALA A 68 -10.34 -4.26 -4.02
CA ALA A 68 -9.47 -3.79 -2.95
C ALA A 68 -10.22 -3.82 -1.62
N VAL A 69 -9.47 -3.93 -0.53
CA VAL A 69 -9.97 -3.82 0.84
C VAL A 69 -9.33 -2.62 1.51
N ILE A 70 -10.15 -1.82 2.18
CA ILE A 70 -9.70 -0.70 3.02
C ILE A 70 -9.93 -1.08 4.49
N SER A 71 -8.90 -0.91 5.34
CA SER A 71 -9.05 -1.04 6.79
C SER A 71 -9.44 0.31 7.40
N ASN A 72 -10.49 0.33 8.22
CA ASN A 72 -10.98 1.51 8.92
C ASN A 72 -10.74 1.35 10.42
N THR A 73 -9.71 2.01 10.93
CA THR A 73 -9.18 1.77 12.27
C THR A 73 -10.12 2.22 13.38
N LYS A 74 -10.81 3.35 13.20
CA LYS A 74 -11.70 3.92 14.22
C LYS A 74 -13.06 3.19 14.29
N ASN A 75 -13.58 2.73 13.15
CA ASN A 75 -14.85 1.96 13.12
C ASN A 75 -14.63 0.46 13.27
N GLN A 76 -13.39 -0.03 13.25
CA GLN A 76 -13.08 -1.46 13.33
C GLN A 76 -13.79 -2.27 12.24
N THR A 77 -13.67 -1.77 10.99
CA THR A 77 -14.28 -2.40 9.83
C THR A 77 -13.27 -2.61 8.70
N LEU A 78 -13.60 -3.54 7.80
CA LEU A 78 -13.05 -3.59 6.46
C LEU A 78 -14.14 -3.18 5.47
N GLN A 79 -13.78 -2.44 4.43
CA GLN A 79 -14.67 -2.12 3.31
C GLN A 79 -14.07 -2.60 2.00
N VAL A 80 -14.88 -3.23 1.17
CA VAL A 80 -14.46 -3.75 -0.14
C VAL A 80 -14.85 -2.77 -1.22
N ILE A 81 -13.88 -2.38 -2.05
CA ILE A 81 -14.06 -1.51 -3.21
C ILE A 81 -13.98 -2.36 -4.48
N ASN A 82 -14.99 -2.26 -5.34
CA ASN A 82 -14.95 -2.77 -6.71
C ASN A 82 -14.15 -1.80 -7.59
N LEU A 83 -13.08 -2.28 -8.21
CA LEU A 83 -12.15 -1.48 -9.00
C LEU A 83 -12.63 -1.17 -10.43
N ASN A 84 -13.74 -1.77 -10.89
CA ASN A 84 -14.29 -1.45 -12.21
C ASN A 84 -15.12 -0.16 -12.20
N ASN A 85 -15.79 0.14 -11.09
CA ASN A 85 -16.68 1.30 -10.95
C ASN A 85 -16.31 2.19 -9.76
N PHE A 86 -15.34 1.76 -8.96
CA PHE A 86 -14.93 2.44 -7.72
C PHE A 86 -16.12 2.69 -6.78
N GLU A 87 -16.79 1.61 -6.39
CA GLU A 87 -17.87 1.63 -5.42
C GLU A 87 -17.59 0.68 -4.26
N ILE A 88 -18.01 1.07 -3.06
CA ILE A 88 -17.95 0.20 -1.89
C ILE A 88 -19.08 -0.82 -2.01
N THR A 89 -18.73 -2.11 -2.07
CA THR A 89 -19.67 -3.22 -2.29
C THR A 89 -19.95 -4.03 -1.05
N ASN A 90 -19.07 -3.98 -0.06
CA ASN A 90 -19.24 -4.74 1.19
C ASN A 90 -18.57 -4.04 2.36
N GLN A 91 -19.09 -4.30 3.57
CA GLN A 91 -18.56 -3.82 4.84
C GLN A 91 -18.55 -4.97 5.85
N ILE A 92 -17.40 -5.22 6.46
CA ILE A 92 -17.17 -6.30 7.41
C ILE A 92 -16.81 -5.70 8.77
N LYS A 93 -17.61 -5.97 9.81
CA LYS A 93 -17.32 -5.60 11.19
C LYS A 93 -16.35 -6.60 11.79
N LEU A 94 -15.29 -6.11 12.45
CA LEU A 94 -14.21 -6.95 12.97
C LEU A 94 -14.28 -7.16 14.49
N GLY A 95 -14.61 -6.13 15.27
CA GLY A 95 -14.52 -6.13 16.72
C GLY A 95 -13.11 -5.87 17.25
N PHE A 96 -12.14 -5.59 16.38
CA PHE A 96 -10.77 -5.20 16.72
C PHE A 96 -10.29 -4.10 15.76
N THR A 97 -9.22 -3.38 16.13
CA THR A 97 -8.64 -2.32 15.28
C THR A 97 -7.70 -2.93 14.23
N PRO A 98 -8.11 -2.95 12.94
CA PRO A 98 -7.29 -3.50 11.87
C PRO A 98 -6.14 -2.55 11.50
N LEU A 99 -4.94 -3.09 11.21
CA LEU A 99 -3.81 -2.30 10.76
C LEU A 99 -3.22 -2.83 9.45
N GLY A 100 -2.22 -3.68 9.52
CA GLY A 100 -1.60 -4.29 8.35
C GLY A 100 -2.47 -5.39 7.74
N MET A 101 -2.47 -5.46 6.44
CA MET A 101 -3.18 -6.48 5.67
C MET A 101 -2.26 -7.09 4.63
N VAL A 102 -2.42 -8.38 4.36
CA VAL A 102 -1.79 -9.04 3.22
C VAL A 102 -2.67 -10.17 2.71
N SER A 103 -2.87 -10.23 1.40
CA SER A 103 -3.72 -11.24 0.75
C SER A 103 -2.89 -12.37 0.12
N ILE A 104 -3.44 -13.58 0.17
CA ILE A 104 -3.01 -14.70 -0.67
C ILE A 104 -4.12 -14.94 -1.70
N LYS A 105 -4.07 -14.18 -2.80
CA LYS A 105 -5.15 -14.12 -3.82
C LYS A 105 -5.56 -15.48 -4.35
N LYS A 106 -4.59 -16.38 -4.62
CA LYS A 106 -4.84 -17.74 -5.12
C LYS A 106 -5.64 -18.59 -4.13
N GLU A 107 -5.47 -18.36 -2.84
CA GLU A 107 -6.13 -19.10 -1.75
C GLU A 107 -7.38 -18.40 -1.26
N LYS A 108 -7.68 -17.19 -1.76
CA LYS A 108 -8.78 -16.34 -1.30
C LYS A 108 -8.70 -16.05 0.21
N ARG A 109 -7.50 -15.71 0.66
CA ARG A 109 -7.15 -15.48 2.06
C ARG A 109 -6.71 -14.05 2.27
N LEU A 110 -7.10 -13.46 3.41
CA LEU A 110 -6.65 -12.15 3.87
C LEU A 110 -6.21 -12.27 5.32
N TYR A 111 -4.95 -11.98 5.59
CA TYR A 111 -4.43 -11.79 6.95
C TYR A 111 -4.57 -10.31 7.34
N VAL A 112 -5.03 -10.07 8.56
CA VAL A 112 -5.22 -8.74 9.13
C VAL A 112 -4.59 -8.70 10.51
N SER A 113 -3.63 -7.81 10.75
CA SER A 113 -3.07 -7.59 12.09
C SER A 113 -4.03 -6.74 12.94
N SER A 114 -4.17 -7.10 14.23
CA SER A 114 -4.90 -6.31 15.20
C SER A 114 -3.94 -5.44 16.02
N TRP A 115 -4.11 -4.12 15.95
CA TRP A 115 -3.19 -3.18 16.61
C TRP A 115 -3.01 -3.43 18.11
N TYR A 116 -4.09 -3.80 18.81
CA TYR A 116 -4.10 -3.84 20.28
C TYR A 116 -4.23 -5.23 20.88
N GLU A 117 -4.50 -6.27 20.08
CA GLU A 117 -4.85 -7.59 20.63
C GLU A 117 -3.73 -8.64 20.53
N ASN A 118 -2.56 -8.27 20.02
CA ASN A 118 -1.43 -9.18 19.82
C ASN A 118 -1.79 -10.40 18.94
N LYS A 119 -2.64 -10.17 17.92
CA LYS A 119 -3.17 -11.22 17.06
C LYS A 119 -3.11 -10.84 15.59
N ILE A 120 -3.04 -11.86 14.76
CA ILE A 120 -3.32 -11.79 13.33
C ILE A 120 -4.54 -12.63 13.07
N TYR A 121 -5.52 -12.07 12.37
CA TYR A 121 -6.74 -12.75 11.96
C TYR A 121 -6.67 -13.16 10.51
N LEU A 122 -7.17 -14.37 10.19
CA LEU A 122 -7.29 -14.87 8.84
C LEU A 122 -8.75 -14.94 8.43
N PHE A 123 -9.05 -14.29 7.30
CA PHE A 123 -10.39 -14.28 6.68
C PHE A 123 -10.38 -15.02 5.34
N ASP A 124 -11.51 -15.65 5.01
CA ASP A 124 -11.86 -16.05 3.66
C ASP A 124 -12.43 -14.84 2.91
N THR A 125 -11.84 -14.47 1.77
CA THR A 125 -12.24 -13.24 1.04
C THR A 125 -13.52 -13.37 0.20
N GLN A 126 -14.11 -14.56 0.10
CA GLN A 126 -15.38 -14.77 -0.56
C GLN A 126 -16.55 -14.67 0.40
N SER A 127 -16.47 -15.40 1.51
CA SER A 127 -17.53 -15.45 2.53
C SER A 127 -17.37 -14.43 3.64
N TRP A 128 -16.19 -13.82 3.76
CA TRP A 128 -15.78 -12.92 4.85
C TRP A 128 -15.84 -13.56 6.24
N LYS A 129 -15.84 -14.90 6.26
CA LYS A 129 -15.77 -15.65 7.51
C LYS A 129 -14.36 -15.60 8.07
N GLN A 130 -14.23 -15.27 9.35
CA GLN A 130 -12.99 -15.47 10.09
C GLN A 130 -12.71 -16.97 10.21
N LEU A 131 -11.54 -17.42 9.76
CA LEU A 131 -11.15 -18.81 9.73
C LEU A 131 -10.38 -19.23 10.98
N LEU A 132 -9.45 -18.36 11.39
CA LEU A 132 -8.62 -18.57 12.59
C LEU A 132 -8.02 -17.24 13.06
N GLN A 133 -7.35 -17.30 14.22
CA GLN A 133 -6.47 -16.26 14.73
C GLN A 133 -5.12 -16.87 15.12
N ILE A 134 -4.06 -16.08 15.04
CA ILE A 134 -2.70 -16.45 15.41
C ILE A 134 -2.24 -15.49 16.49
N GLU A 135 -1.92 -16.00 17.66
CA GLU A 135 -1.29 -15.21 18.72
C GLU A 135 0.14 -14.87 18.28
N VAL A 136 0.51 -13.60 18.39
CA VAL A 136 1.83 -13.08 18.06
C VAL A 136 2.32 -12.15 19.18
N ALA A 137 3.52 -11.60 19.03
CA ALA A 137 4.04 -10.63 19.98
C ALA A 137 3.28 -9.30 19.93
N LYS A 138 3.60 -8.37 20.84
CA LYS A 138 2.83 -7.12 21.06
C LYS A 138 2.81 -6.22 19.83
N THR A 139 1.68 -5.58 19.65
CA THR A 139 1.42 -4.54 18.65
C THR A 139 1.84 -4.99 17.25
N PRO A 140 1.20 -6.04 16.68
CA PRO A 140 1.46 -6.46 15.32
C PRO A 140 1.07 -5.33 14.35
N SER A 141 2.00 -4.91 13.50
CA SER A 141 1.84 -3.81 12.57
C SER A 141 1.81 -4.29 11.11
N GLY A 142 2.85 -4.06 10.34
CA GLY A 142 2.92 -4.48 8.96
C GLY A 142 2.96 -5.99 8.79
N LEU A 143 2.39 -6.44 7.68
CA LEU A 143 2.37 -7.83 7.24
C LEU A 143 2.92 -7.93 5.83
N ALA A 144 3.70 -8.98 5.54
CA ALA A 144 4.07 -9.36 4.18
C ALA A 144 4.02 -10.88 4.03
N TYR A 145 3.65 -11.34 2.83
CA TYR A 145 3.62 -12.78 2.54
C TYR A 145 4.63 -13.13 1.46
N ASN A 146 5.62 -13.95 1.82
CA ASN A 146 6.60 -14.50 0.88
C ASN A 146 5.98 -15.71 0.16
N THR A 147 5.57 -15.53 -1.08
CA THR A 147 4.91 -16.58 -1.87
C THR A 147 5.85 -17.72 -2.25
N LYS A 148 7.17 -17.47 -2.36
CA LYS A 148 8.17 -18.47 -2.72
C LYS A 148 8.33 -19.52 -1.63
N GLN A 149 8.32 -19.11 -0.36
CA GLN A 149 8.54 -20.01 0.77
C GLN A 149 7.26 -20.29 1.59
N GLY A 150 6.15 -19.62 1.27
CA GLY A 150 4.90 -19.75 2.01
C GLY A 150 5.00 -19.19 3.45
N LEU A 151 5.72 -18.09 3.62
CA LEU A 151 5.96 -17.47 4.92
C LEU A 151 5.18 -16.16 5.06
N LEU A 152 4.45 -16.02 6.17
CA LEU A 152 3.90 -14.74 6.60
C LEU A 152 4.89 -14.10 7.58
N ILE A 153 5.21 -12.85 7.36
CA ILE A 153 6.11 -12.05 8.18
C ILE A 153 5.30 -10.94 8.82
N CYS A 154 5.42 -10.78 10.15
CA CYS A 154 4.75 -9.75 10.93
C CYS A 154 5.77 -8.94 11.71
N ALA A 155 5.73 -7.62 11.61
CA ALA A 155 6.46 -6.74 12.51
C ALA A 155 5.69 -6.61 13.83
N ASN A 156 6.36 -6.84 14.96
CA ASN A 156 5.81 -6.68 16.29
C ASN A 156 6.49 -5.48 16.97
N ARG A 157 5.83 -4.35 16.84
CA ARG A 157 6.37 -3.02 17.07
C ARG A 157 6.95 -2.85 18.48
N ASP A 158 6.17 -3.19 19.51
CA ASP A 158 6.51 -2.89 20.91
C ASP A 158 7.43 -3.96 21.54
N GLU A 159 7.80 -5.01 20.81
CA GLU A 159 8.78 -6.02 21.25
C GLU A 159 10.05 -6.05 20.37
N ASN A 160 10.14 -5.18 19.35
CA ASN A 160 11.31 -5.05 18.48
C ASN A 160 11.72 -6.38 17.82
N ILE A 161 10.72 -7.10 17.32
CA ILE A 161 10.91 -8.37 16.64
C ILE A 161 10.08 -8.47 15.36
N ALA A 162 10.53 -9.32 14.44
CA ALA A 162 9.73 -9.87 13.36
C ALA A 162 9.32 -11.30 13.69
N THR A 163 8.03 -11.61 13.59
CA THR A 163 7.51 -12.98 13.72
C THR A 163 7.36 -13.60 12.35
N ILE A 164 8.02 -14.73 12.13
CA ILE A 164 7.94 -15.54 10.92
C ILE A 164 6.96 -16.68 11.16
N ILE A 165 5.93 -16.78 10.32
CA ILE A 165 4.84 -17.74 10.46
C ILE A 165 4.79 -18.63 9.21
N LYS A 166 4.66 -19.94 9.42
CA LYS A 166 4.44 -20.94 8.37
C LYS A 166 3.25 -21.81 8.74
N ASN A 167 2.35 -22.06 7.78
CA ASN A 167 1.15 -22.88 8.00
C ASN A 167 0.37 -22.46 9.25
N ASN A 168 0.20 -21.13 9.45
CA ASN A 168 -0.49 -20.51 10.58
C ASN A 168 0.11 -20.80 11.98
N LYS A 169 1.38 -21.19 12.03
CA LYS A 169 2.13 -21.39 13.28
C LYS A 169 3.41 -20.58 13.27
N ILE A 170 3.77 -20.03 14.43
CA ILE A 170 5.05 -19.34 14.58
C ILE A 170 6.20 -20.31 14.32
N LEU A 171 7.00 -19.99 13.32
CA LEU A 171 8.20 -20.74 12.97
C LEU A 171 9.43 -20.18 13.70
N LYS A 172 9.55 -18.85 13.74
CA LYS A 172 10.72 -18.16 14.29
C LYS A 172 10.35 -16.72 14.66
N THR A 173 11.06 -16.17 15.65
CA THR A 173 11.12 -14.73 15.94
C THR A 173 12.53 -14.22 15.70
N ILE A 174 12.64 -13.05 15.09
CA ILE A 174 13.93 -12.41 14.73
C ILE A 174 13.97 -11.05 15.41
N LYS A 175 15.06 -10.75 16.11
CA LYS A 175 15.29 -9.42 16.67
C LYS A 175 15.48 -8.42 15.54
N THR A 176 14.84 -7.26 15.66
CA THR A 176 14.93 -6.12 14.72
C THR A 176 15.51 -4.90 15.43
N GLY A 177 15.62 -3.79 14.72
CA GLY A 177 15.75 -2.49 15.37
C GLY A 177 14.45 -2.09 16.11
N GLU A 178 14.44 -0.90 16.69
CA GLU A 178 13.34 -0.43 17.55
C GLU A 178 12.10 0.00 16.74
N HIS A 179 10.92 -0.38 17.21
CA HIS A 179 9.62 -0.07 16.63
C HIS A 179 9.51 -0.47 15.14
N PRO A 180 9.66 -1.77 14.79
CA PRO A 180 9.45 -2.23 13.43
C PRO A 180 7.99 -1.99 13.02
N PHE A 181 7.78 -1.37 11.84
CA PHE A 181 6.45 -1.00 11.36
C PHE A 181 6.15 -1.56 9.96
N GLY A 182 6.74 -1.01 8.90
CA GLY A 182 6.60 -1.55 7.55
C GLY A 182 7.30 -2.89 7.40
N VAL A 183 6.71 -3.78 6.62
CA VAL A 183 7.30 -5.09 6.27
C VAL A 183 7.28 -5.26 4.76
N TYR A 184 8.39 -5.72 4.22
CA TYR A 184 8.52 -6.01 2.80
C TYR A 184 9.18 -7.38 2.60
N THR A 185 8.87 -8.07 1.51
CA THR A 185 9.53 -9.35 1.17
C THR A 185 9.79 -9.45 -0.33
N LEU A 186 10.97 -9.95 -0.67
CA LEU A 186 11.39 -10.17 -2.05
C LEU A 186 12.34 -11.37 -2.09
N ASP A 187 12.10 -12.29 -3.01
CA ASP A 187 12.89 -13.52 -3.18
C ASP A 187 13.03 -14.31 -1.86
N ASP A 188 14.25 -14.52 -1.37
CA ASP A 188 14.56 -15.21 -0.12
C ASP A 188 14.82 -14.24 1.05
N GLN A 189 14.31 -13.00 0.95
CA GLN A 189 14.56 -11.97 1.94
C GLN A 189 13.25 -11.35 2.46
N ALA A 190 13.26 -10.98 3.72
CA ALA A 190 12.26 -10.09 4.32
C ALA A 190 12.95 -8.87 4.93
N PHE A 191 12.19 -7.80 5.08
CA PHE A 191 12.68 -6.54 5.62
C PHE A 191 11.66 -5.99 6.61
N THR A 192 12.13 -5.44 7.72
CA THR A 192 11.33 -4.59 8.60
C THR A 192 11.91 -3.19 8.63
N VAL A 193 11.04 -2.20 8.62
CA VAL A 193 11.42 -0.78 8.73
C VAL A 193 11.30 -0.37 10.19
N ASN A 194 12.41 0.03 10.83
CA ASN A 194 12.50 0.22 12.27
C ASN A 194 12.50 1.72 12.58
N VAL A 195 11.35 2.22 13.01
CA VAL A 195 11.04 3.67 13.10
C VAL A 195 12.01 4.41 14.02
N TYR A 196 12.33 3.86 15.19
CA TYR A 196 13.15 4.57 16.19
C TYR A 196 14.64 4.26 16.11
N SER A 197 15.05 3.19 15.43
CA SER A 197 16.46 2.89 15.16
C SER A 197 17.01 3.57 13.90
N ASN A 198 16.17 4.24 13.10
CA ASN A 198 16.57 4.87 11.85
C ASN A 198 17.26 3.91 10.87
N ASN A 199 16.76 2.70 10.79
CA ASN A 199 17.30 1.64 9.92
C ASN A 199 16.21 0.67 9.43
N ILE A 200 16.61 -0.24 8.58
CA ILE A 200 15.81 -1.42 8.21
C ILE A 200 16.57 -2.68 8.63
N THR A 201 15.86 -3.71 9.10
CA THR A 201 16.44 -5.04 9.32
C THR A 201 16.15 -5.89 8.11
N GLN A 202 17.21 -6.36 7.43
CA GLN A 202 17.15 -7.36 6.36
C GLN A 202 17.31 -8.75 6.97
N ILE A 203 16.40 -9.67 6.65
CA ILE A 203 16.34 -11.03 7.16
C ILE A 203 16.48 -11.99 5.98
N ASP A 204 17.44 -12.92 6.05
CA ASP A 204 17.56 -14.06 5.13
C ASP A 204 16.56 -15.14 5.55
N LEU A 205 15.60 -15.46 4.69
CA LEU A 205 14.54 -16.43 5.00
C LEU A 205 15.00 -17.89 4.90
N ASN A 206 16.19 -18.19 4.39
CA ASN A 206 16.73 -19.54 4.32
C ASN A 206 17.38 -19.98 5.64
N ASN A 207 18.08 -19.07 6.31
CA ASN A 207 18.83 -19.36 7.55
C ASN A 207 18.42 -18.51 8.74
N PHE A 208 17.53 -17.52 8.53
CA PHE A 208 17.03 -16.56 9.53
C PHE A 208 18.11 -15.67 10.16
N SER A 209 19.23 -15.47 9.48
CA SER A 209 20.19 -14.44 9.85
C SER A 209 19.65 -13.06 9.50
N SER A 210 20.08 -12.04 10.24
CA SER A 210 19.66 -10.65 9.99
C SER A 210 20.83 -9.69 10.06
N LYS A 211 20.68 -8.58 9.35
CA LYS A 211 21.60 -7.43 9.39
C LYS A 211 20.81 -6.13 9.24
N GLU A 212 21.42 -5.04 9.67
CA GLU A 212 20.83 -3.72 9.61
C GLU A 212 21.38 -2.91 8.42
N ILE A 213 20.54 -2.07 7.85
CA ILE A 213 20.87 -1.12 6.77
C ILE A 213 20.37 0.25 7.22
N ASN A 214 21.22 1.25 7.23
CA ASN A 214 20.86 2.59 7.65
C ASN A 214 19.88 3.28 6.70
N SER A 215 18.99 4.09 7.24
CA SER A 215 18.06 4.98 6.53
C SER A 215 18.18 6.43 7.03
N GLY A 216 17.22 7.27 6.68
CA GLY A 216 17.03 8.58 7.33
C GLY A 216 16.22 8.47 8.62
N ASN A 217 15.79 9.62 9.16
CA ASN A 217 15.12 9.70 10.46
C ASN A 217 13.66 9.23 10.39
N HIS A 218 13.27 8.38 11.32
CA HIS A 218 11.92 7.79 11.45
C HIS A 218 11.45 7.16 10.13
N PRO A 219 12.14 6.12 9.63
CA PRO A 219 11.70 5.39 8.45
C PRO A 219 10.34 4.73 8.74
N TYR A 220 9.47 4.67 7.72
CA TYR A 220 8.11 4.17 7.93
C TYR A 220 7.76 2.97 7.05
N ASN A 221 8.07 3.07 5.76
CA ASN A 221 7.85 1.98 4.80
C ASN A 221 8.93 1.97 3.71
N MET A 222 8.96 0.89 2.93
CA MET A 222 9.95 0.70 1.89
C MET A 222 9.41 -0.09 0.71
N VAL A 223 10.07 0.07 -0.43
CA VAL A 223 9.92 -0.80 -1.61
C VAL A 223 11.28 -1.05 -2.25
N ILE A 224 11.37 -2.12 -3.04
CA ILE A 224 12.58 -2.44 -3.80
C ILE A 224 12.22 -2.45 -5.29
N HIS A 225 13.02 -1.76 -6.09
CA HIS A 225 12.95 -1.84 -7.55
C HIS A 225 14.35 -2.02 -8.12
N LYS A 226 14.55 -3.12 -8.86
CA LYS A 226 15.87 -3.52 -9.39
C LYS A 226 16.92 -3.59 -8.26
N ASN A 227 17.99 -2.80 -8.38
CA ASN A 227 19.06 -2.76 -7.38
C ASN A 227 18.97 -1.56 -6.42
N LYS A 228 17.75 -1.02 -6.21
CA LYS A 228 17.53 0.12 -5.31
C LYS A 228 16.48 -0.22 -4.25
N ILE A 229 16.76 0.18 -3.02
CA ILE A 229 15.83 0.20 -1.90
C ILE A 229 15.38 1.65 -1.72
N PHE A 230 14.08 1.89 -1.68
CA PHE A 230 13.49 3.20 -1.42
C PHE A 230 12.81 3.16 -0.07
N ILE A 231 13.19 4.07 0.84
CA ILE A 231 12.73 4.09 2.24
C ILE A 231 12.19 5.48 2.55
N THR A 232 10.94 5.59 2.98
CA THR A 232 10.35 6.86 3.43
C THR A 232 10.88 7.22 4.81
N ASN A 233 11.28 8.48 5.01
CA ASN A 233 11.81 9.01 6.28
C ASN A 233 10.91 10.17 6.74
N THR A 234 10.03 9.88 7.69
CA THR A 234 8.92 10.79 8.06
C THR A 234 9.37 12.08 8.73
N GLN A 235 10.51 12.10 9.41
CA GLN A 235 11.03 13.30 10.06
C GLN A 235 12.02 14.10 9.21
N ASP A 236 12.46 13.54 8.07
CA ASP A 236 13.37 14.24 7.16
C ASP A 236 12.64 14.81 5.94
N ASP A 237 11.37 14.46 5.74
CA ASP A 237 10.59 14.74 4.53
C ASP A 237 11.32 14.24 3.27
N THR A 238 11.88 13.04 3.32
CA THR A 238 12.64 12.44 2.24
C THR A 238 12.31 10.98 1.99
N VAL A 239 12.77 10.50 0.83
CA VAL A 239 12.94 9.06 0.56
C VAL A 239 14.43 8.79 0.38
N SER A 240 15.01 7.96 1.23
CA SER A 240 16.37 7.44 1.02
C SER A 240 16.36 6.42 -0.12
N VAL A 241 17.24 6.60 -1.09
CA VAL A 241 17.51 5.62 -2.15
C VAL A 241 18.84 4.96 -1.84
N VAL A 242 18.81 3.68 -1.52
CA VAL A 242 19.99 2.89 -1.10
C VAL A 242 20.28 1.83 -2.15
N ASN A 243 21.55 1.62 -2.46
CA ASN A 243 21.97 0.50 -3.32
C ASN A 243 21.75 -0.83 -2.57
N LYS A 244 20.95 -1.72 -3.15
CA LYS A 244 20.60 -3.02 -2.51
C LYS A 244 21.82 -3.91 -2.27
N THR A 245 22.83 -3.86 -3.14
CA THR A 245 24.01 -4.71 -3.08
C THR A 245 25.07 -4.15 -2.14
N THR A 246 25.46 -2.86 -2.30
CA THR A 246 26.52 -2.22 -1.49
C THR A 246 25.99 -1.68 -0.18
N GLN A 247 24.67 -1.46 -0.06
CA GLN A 247 23.98 -0.84 1.08
C GLN A 247 24.38 0.62 1.34
N GLU A 248 24.95 1.26 0.35
CA GLU A 248 25.33 2.69 0.40
C GLU A 248 24.16 3.57 -0.06
N LEU A 249 24.03 4.73 0.59
CA LEU A 249 23.10 5.76 0.18
C LEU A 249 23.49 6.32 -1.19
N ILE A 250 22.57 6.29 -2.14
CA ILE A 250 22.73 6.89 -3.46
C ILE A 250 22.30 8.36 -3.42
N VAL A 251 21.09 8.63 -2.91
CA VAL A 251 20.51 9.98 -2.83
C VAL A 251 19.31 10.00 -1.88
N ASN A 252 19.01 11.17 -1.31
CA ASN A 252 17.74 11.45 -0.64
C ASN A 252 16.85 12.26 -1.58
N LEU A 253 15.67 11.73 -1.91
CA LEU A 253 14.66 12.44 -2.69
C LEU A 253 13.82 13.29 -1.75
N LYS A 254 13.75 14.61 -2.02
CA LYS A 254 12.92 15.52 -1.23
C LYS A 254 11.44 15.30 -1.60
N THR A 255 10.62 14.98 -0.61
CA THR A 255 9.18 14.84 -0.71
C THR A 255 8.46 16.09 -0.17
N GLN A 256 7.18 15.95 0.14
CA GLN A 256 6.48 16.87 1.02
C GLN A 256 6.44 16.31 2.44
N GLU A 257 5.74 16.99 3.37
CA GLU A 257 5.81 16.72 4.81
C GLU A 257 5.29 15.31 5.17
N VAL A 258 6.04 14.65 6.01
CA VAL A 258 5.75 13.35 6.64
C VAL A 258 5.41 12.27 5.59
N PRO A 259 6.39 11.86 4.74
CA PRO A 259 6.19 10.76 3.80
C PRO A 259 6.04 9.43 4.56
N GLU A 260 4.91 8.74 4.38
CA GLU A 260 4.64 7.48 5.08
C GLU A 260 4.69 6.27 4.16
N ASN A 261 3.72 6.13 3.26
CA ASN A 261 3.69 4.95 2.41
C ASN A 261 4.33 5.19 1.05
N ILE A 262 4.77 4.10 0.43
CA ILE A 262 5.51 4.14 -0.83
C ILE A 262 5.12 2.93 -1.68
N GLY A 263 4.96 3.15 -2.98
CA GLY A 263 4.60 2.11 -3.95
C GLY A 263 5.26 2.35 -5.30
N ILE A 264 5.30 1.32 -6.12
CA ILE A 264 5.85 1.37 -7.48
C ILE A 264 4.75 1.12 -8.50
N ASP A 265 4.61 2.03 -9.44
CA ASP A 265 3.87 1.82 -10.67
C ASP A 265 4.87 1.39 -11.76
N GLU A 266 4.91 0.09 -12.01
CA GLU A 266 5.77 -0.51 -13.03
C GLU A 266 5.31 -0.14 -14.46
N THR A 267 4.03 0.18 -14.65
CA THR A 267 3.47 0.51 -15.97
C THR A 267 3.98 1.86 -16.47
N ASN A 268 3.94 2.86 -15.60
CA ASN A 268 4.35 4.23 -15.91
C ASN A 268 5.77 4.54 -15.41
N ASN A 269 6.48 3.54 -14.85
CA ASN A 269 7.83 3.70 -14.28
C ASN A 269 7.89 4.81 -13.22
N GLN A 270 6.92 4.81 -12.30
CA GLN A 270 6.75 5.83 -11.26
C GLN A 270 6.92 5.28 -9.85
N LEU A 271 7.51 6.10 -8.99
CA LEU A 271 7.53 5.91 -7.55
C LEU A 271 6.47 6.85 -6.93
N VAL A 272 5.53 6.27 -6.18
CA VAL A 272 4.40 6.99 -5.58
C VAL A 272 4.58 7.01 -4.08
N ILE A 273 4.58 8.20 -3.46
CA ILE A 273 4.76 8.38 -2.02
C ILE A 273 3.57 9.16 -1.46
N THR A 274 2.96 8.69 -0.37
CA THR A 274 1.94 9.44 0.37
C THR A 274 2.60 10.35 1.39
N ASN A 275 2.20 11.63 1.44
CA ASN A 275 2.71 12.62 2.38
C ASN A 275 1.60 13.00 3.37
N TRP A 276 1.63 12.40 4.55
CA TRP A 276 0.60 12.54 5.57
C TRP A 276 0.42 13.99 6.04
N GLY A 277 1.53 14.70 6.30
CA GLY A 277 1.52 16.07 6.79
C GLY A 277 1.00 17.09 5.77
N SER A 278 1.29 16.87 4.49
CA SER A 278 0.92 17.82 3.42
C SER A 278 -0.40 17.49 2.71
N ASN A 279 -1.03 16.37 3.02
CA ASN A 279 -2.27 15.94 2.35
C ASN A 279 -2.10 15.76 0.83
N THR A 280 -0.97 15.18 0.43
CA THR A 280 -0.60 15.00 -0.98
C THR A 280 0.02 13.62 -1.23
N ILE A 281 0.20 13.31 -2.50
CA ILE A 281 1.16 12.29 -2.94
C ILE A 281 2.25 12.95 -3.77
N SER A 282 3.48 12.40 -3.70
CA SER A 282 4.62 12.77 -4.55
C SER A 282 4.88 11.67 -5.57
N ILE A 283 5.03 12.03 -6.83
CA ILE A 283 5.33 11.11 -7.94
C ILE A 283 6.73 11.41 -8.47
N PHE A 284 7.60 10.40 -8.49
CA PHE A 284 8.94 10.49 -9.06
C PHE A 284 9.10 9.49 -10.20
N ASP A 285 9.90 9.85 -11.19
CA ASP A 285 10.35 8.91 -12.23
C ASP A 285 11.40 7.95 -11.66
N LEU A 286 11.20 6.65 -11.79
CA LEU A 286 12.06 5.60 -11.21
C LEU A 286 13.46 5.52 -11.86
N ASN A 287 13.60 5.95 -13.12
CA ASN A 287 14.88 5.89 -13.82
C ASN A 287 15.75 7.11 -13.47
N THR A 288 15.16 8.31 -13.57
CA THR A 288 15.88 9.58 -13.38
C THR A 288 15.88 10.06 -11.94
N LEU A 289 15.00 9.51 -11.09
CA LEU A 289 14.78 9.92 -9.69
C LEU A 289 14.35 11.39 -9.55
N LYS A 290 13.81 11.97 -10.61
CA LYS A 290 13.31 13.35 -10.59
C LYS A 290 11.83 13.38 -10.22
N LEU A 291 11.45 14.41 -9.48
CA LEU A 291 10.05 14.70 -9.17
C LEU A 291 9.29 15.00 -10.48
N ILE A 292 8.16 14.31 -10.67
CA ILE A 292 7.23 14.58 -11.76
C ILE A 292 6.15 15.54 -11.28
N LYS A 293 5.46 15.20 -10.16
CA LYS A 293 4.32 15.99 -9.68
C LYS A 293 4.04 15.73 -8.20
N HIS A 294 3.47 16.74 -7.54
CA HIS A 294 2.71 16.56 -6.29
C HIS A 294 1.22 16.64 -6.63
N ILE A 295 0.43 15.72 -6.10
CA ILE A 295 -1.02 15.67 -6.32
C ILE A 295 -1.69 15.84 -4.97
N LYS A 296 -2.61 16.81 -4.85
CA LYS A 296 -3.41 17.01 -3.65
C LYS A 296 -4.47 15.92 -3.53
N THR A 297 -4.61 15.34 -2.34
CA THR A 297 -5.60 14.33 -1.98
C THR A 297 -6.44 14.84 -0.80
N GLY A 298 -7.08 13.99 -0.02
CA GLY A 298 -7.75 14.39 1.22
C GLY A 298 -6.78 14.53 2.39
N LYS A 299 -7.30 14.85 3.57
CA LYS A 299 -6.49 15.08 4.78
C LYS A 299 -5.85 13.80 5.32
N GLU A 300 -4.62 13.95 5.81
CA GLU A 300 -3.85 12.85 6.39
C GLU A 300 -3.73 11.67 5.41
N SER A 301 -3.16 11.94 4.23
CA SER A 301 -3.01 10.97 3.13
C SER A 301 -2.11 9.82 3.54
N ARG A 302 -2.66 8.61 3.50
CA ARG A 302 -1.96 7.35 3.81
C ARG A 302 -2.12 6.36 2.65
N ALA A 303 -2.09 5.13 2.85
CA ALA A 303 -2.38 3.96 2.02
C ALA A 303 -1.49 2.79 2.43
N PHE A 304 -1.48 2.44 3.72
CA PHE A 304 -0.58 1.41 4.26
C PHE A 304 -0.84 0.04 3.63
N GLY A 305 0.15 -0.51 2.94
CA GLY A 305 0.07 -1.77 2.20
C GLY A 305 0.19 -1.60 0.69
N ASN A 306 -0.51 -2.45 -0.07
CA ASN A 306 -0.52 -2.41 -1.54
C ASN A 306 -1.65 -1.50 -2.02
N PHE A 307 -1.31 -0.38 -2.63
CA PHE A 307 -2.30 0.65 -3.00
C PHE A 307 -2.30 1.03 -4.48
N ILE A 308 -1.42 0.45 -5.28
CA ILE A 308 -1.33 0.70 -6.73
C ILE A 308 -1.91 -0.50 -7.48
N TRP A 309 -2.90 -0.24 -8.32
CA TRP A 309 -3.58 -1.23 -9.14
C TRP A 309 -3.46 -0.88 -10.62
N SER A 310 -3.10 -1.86 -11.43
CA SER A 310 -3.09 -1.75 -12.89
C SER A 310 -4.11 -2.71 -13.47
N LYS A 311 -5.02 -2.18 -14.27
CA LYS A 311 -5.96 -2.99 -15.05
C LYS A 311 -5.16 -3.71 -16.14
N ARG A 312 -4.98 -5.01 -15.99
CA ARG A 312 -4.34 -5.87 -17.00
C ARG A 312 -5.38 -6.52 -17.89
#